data_23ac9555a63d2080de1e6b057495ec94
#
_entry.id   23ac9555a63d2080de1e6b057495ec94
#
_cell.length_a   1.000
_cell.length_b   1.000
_cell.length_c   1.000
_cell.angle_alpha   90.00
_cell.angle_beta   90.00
_cell.angle_gamma   90.00
#
_symmetry.space_group_name_H-M   'P 1'
#
loop_
_entity.id
_entity.type
_entity.pdbx_description
1 polymer ?
#
loop_
_entity_poly.entity_id
_entity_poly.type
_entity_poly.pdbx_seq_one_letter_code
_entity_poly.pdbx_strand_id
1 'polypeptide(L)'
;KVKGTCVGKSKKSGAAPAFEIGQVEDDAYFDGRVAQAAISALEVFKENPAKPFFLSVGFYKPHLPFNAPEKYWNMYNRDSIVMSATPDKPKHAPRNPWHGSGELRKFTGIPKTANLWVQNVPQDLTRTLTHGYYAATSYVDAQLGRIIDKLDKLRLTENTMVILISDHGYNLADHTLWNKHTLFNVAIQSPLVVRGPKTAIGNRVMGPVEYVDIYPTILQLAELDFPSHIEGNTFAKNLTNPSLPTKQFVYARYKNGESISNQRFSYTAWLDNKYNVTAHMLYDRKVDPLETVNLAENDEYSPVVKKLREKLLSHVKQREERAQTFL
;
A
#
# COMPACT_ATOMS: atom_id res chain seq x y z
N LYS A 1 7.09 -31.54 6.77
CA LYS A 1 7.89 -30.29 6.93
C LYS A 1 8.31 -29.87 5.54
N VAL A 2 7.67 -28.88 4.95
CA VAL A 2 8.10 -28.27 3.68
C VAL A 2 9.41 -27.56 3.97
N LYS A 3 10.52 -28.04 3.42
CA LYS A 3 11.80 -27.33 3.43
C LYS A 3 11.63 -26.10 2.55
N GLY A 4 11.52 -24.92 3.13
CA GLY A 4 11.47 -23.70 2.33
C GLY A 4 10.48 -22.65 2.77
N THR A 5 9.65 -22.86 3.79
CA THR A 5 8.86 -21.76 4.36
C THR A 5 9.81 -20.77 5.02
N CYS A 6 10.34 -19.85 4.22
CA CYS A 6 11.25 -18.82 4.68
C CYS A 6 10.54 -17.78 5.55
N VAL A 7 10.14 -18.21 6.75
CA VAL A 7 9.94 -17.32 7.89
C VAL A 7 10.88 -17.83 8.97
N GLY A 8 12.15 -17.55 8.80
CA GLY A 8 13.17 -17.84 9.80
C GLY A 8 14.49 -17.27 9.33
N LYS A 9 15.11 -16.45 10.14
CA LYS A 9 16.50 -16.04 9.95
C LYS A 9 17.34 -17.29 9.79
N SER A 10 17.72 -17.64 8.56
CA SER A 10 18.75 -18.63 8.32
C SER A 10 20.04 -18.14 9.00
N LYS A 11 20.47 -18.82 10.04
CA LYS A 11 21.71 -18.52 10.75
C LYS A 11 22.98 -18.87 9.97
N LYS A 12 22.88 -19.30 8.71
CA LYS A 12 24.06 -19.55 7.83
C LYS A 12 23.77 -19.07 6.41
N SER A 13 24.49 -18.05 6.01
CA SER A 13 24.98 -17.66 4.68
C SER A 13 24.23 -18.24 3.46
N GLY A 14 23.00 -17.81 3.23
CA GLY A 14 22.30 -18.05 2.00
C GLY A 14 21.01 -17.28 2.05
N ALA A 15 20.94 -16.13 1.36
CA ALA A 15 19.68 -15.47 1.17
C ALA A 15 18.73 -16.45 0.45
N ALA A 16 17.47 -16.51 0.86
CA ALA A 16 16.44 -17.31 0.18
C ALA A 16 16.15 -16.75 -1.22
N PRO A 17 15.56 -17.55 -2.13
CA PRO A 17 15.07 -17.03 -3.41
C PRO A 17 13.96 -16.00 -3.20
N ALA A 18 13.82 -15.07 -4.17
CA ALA A 18 12.82 -14.01 -4.10
C ALA A 18 11.36 -14.49 -4.35
N PHE A 19 11.20 -15.73 -4.80
CA PHE A 19 9.90 -16.38 -5.05
C PHE A 19 10.00 -17.88 -4.82
N GLU A 20 8.85 -18.52 -4.60
CA GLU A 20 8.74 -19.97 -4.47
C GLU A 20 7.38 -20.44 -5.01
N ILE A 21 7.41 -21.51 -5.80
CA ILE A 21 6.24 -22.22 -6.32
C ILE A 21 6.09 -23.50 -5.51
N GLY A 22 5.18 -23.52 -4.55
CA GLY A 22 5.00 -24.68 -3.66
C GLY A 22 3.89 -25.61 -4.13
N GLN A 23 4.20 -26.89 -4.33
CA GLN A 23 3.19 -27.94 -4.53
C GLN A 23 2.58 -28.34 -3.18
N VAL A 24 1.84 -27.40 -2.58
CA VAL A 24 1.32 -27.53 -1.23
C VAL A 24 -0.07 -26.88 -1.13
N GLU A 25 -0.80 -27.20 -0.07
CA GLU A 25 -2.05 -26.57 0.29
C GLU A 25 -1.84 -25.17 0.90
N ASP A 26 -2.91 -24.36 0.95
CA ASP A 26 -2.86 -22.98 1.40
C ASP A 26 -2.27 -22.82 2.80
N ASP A 27 -2.61 -23.74 3.72
CA ASP A 27 -2.19 -23.66 5.12
C ASP A 27 -0.72 -24.07 5.35
N ALA A 28 -0.02 -24.52 4.31
CA ALA A 28 1.42 -24.74 4.37
C ALA A 28 2.17 -23.40 4.55
N TYR A 29 1.65 -22.33 3.97
CA TYR A 29 2.19 -20.97 4.13
C TYR A 29 1.55 -20.23 5.31
N PHE A 30 2.19 -19.13 5.71
CA PHE A 30 1.82 -18.37 6.89
C PHE A 30 0.40 -17.78 6.79
N ASP A 31 0.03 -17.20 5.66
CA ASP A 31 -1.24 -16.48 5.51
C ASP A 31 -2.44 -17.42 5.49
N GLY A 32 -2.30 -18.66 5.02
CA GLY A 32 -3.33 -19.69 5.17
C GLY A 32 -3.62 -20.02 6.64
N ARG A 33 -2.56 -20.12 7.46
CA ARG A 33 -2.73 -20.33 8.92
C ARG A 33 -3.33 -19.11 9.62
N VAL A 34 -3.00 -17.88 9.18
CA VAL A 34 -3.64 -16.66 9.68
C VAL A 34 -5.13 -16.66 9.36
N ALA A 35 -5.51 -17.03 8.14
CA ALA A 35 -6.91 -17.17 7.75
C ALA A 35 -7.64 -18.22 8.63
N GLN A 36 -7.01 -19.38 8.86
CA GLN A 36 -7.59 -20.40 9.74
C GLN A 36 -7.79 -19.91 11.17
N ALA A 37 -6.81 -19.17 11.72
CA ALA A 37 -6.92 -18.58 13.07
C ALA A 37 -8.05 -17.54 13.15
N ALA A 38 -8.19 -16.71 12.10
CA ALA A 38 -9.30 -15.73 12.02
C ALA A 38 -10.67 -16.44 11.94
N ILE A 39 -10.78 -17.52 11.16
CA ILE A 39 -11.99 -18.33 11.05
C ILE A 39 -12.38 -18.90 12.42
N SER A 40 -11.43 -19.46 13.17
CA SER A 40 -11.68 -20.00 14.51
C SER A 40 -12.10 -18.89 15.51
N ALA A 41 -11.51 -17.69 15.38
CA ALA A 41 -11.94 -16.56 16.21
C ALA A 41 -13.39 -16.14 15.93
N LEU A 42 -13.81 -16.12 14.64
CA LEU A 42 -15.20 -15.82 14.28
C LEU A 42 -16.20 -16.85 14.85
N GLU A 43 -15.82 -18.13 14.94
CA GLU A 43 -16.63 -19.18 15.59
C GLU A 43 -16.86 -18.87 17.06
N VAL A 44 -15.80 -18.53 17.80
CA VAL A 44 -15.88 -18.14 19.21
C VAL A 44 -16.73 -16.88 19.43
N PHE A 45 -16.60 -15.87 18.55
CA PHE A 45 -17.42 -14.66 18.65
C PHE A 45 -18.91 -14.94 18.40
N LYS A 46 -19.24 -15.89 17.53
CA LYS A 46 -20.60 -16.31 17.28
C LYS A 46 -21.27 -16.95 18.50
N GLU A 47 -20.50 -17.61 19.35
CA GLU A 47 -21.01 -18.21 20.60
C GLU A 47 -21.42 -17.15 21.64
N ASN A 48 -20.91 -15.91 21.50
CA ASN A 48 -21.18 -14.80 22.43
C ASN A 48 -21.74 -13.56 21.69
N PRO A 49 -22.92 -13.64 21.06
CA PRO A 49 -23.43 -12.62 20.15
C PRO A 49 -23.76 -11.27 20.81
N ALA A 50 -23.94 -11.24 22.13
CA ALA A 50 -24.18 -10.01 22.89
C ALA A 50 -22.90 -9.19 23.13
N LYS A 51 -21.73 -9.80 22.92
CA LYS A 51 -20.43 -9.14 23.13
C LYS A 51 -19.86 -8.63 21.81
N PRO A 52 -19.66 -7.32 21.62
CA PRO A 52 -19.01 -6.80 20.41
C PRO A 52 -17.57 -7.28 20.33
N PHE A 53 -17.04 -7.39 19.10
CA PHE A 53 -15.66 -7.77 18.87
C PHE A 53 -14.95 -6.79 17.91
N PHE A 54 -13.63 -6.72 18.04
CA PHE A 54 -12.72 -6.14 17.07
C PHE A 54 -11.68 -7.20 16.70
N LEU A 55 -11.61 -7.55 15.43
CA LEU A 55 -10.68 -8.55 14.91
C LEU A 55 -9.75 -7.89 13.88
N SER A 56 -8.47 -7.82 14.18
CA SER A 56 -7.44 -7.40 13.22
C SER A 56 -6.75 -8.63 12.63
N VAL A 57 -6.76 -8.76 11.30
CA VAL A 57 -6.16 -9.86 10.57
C VAL A 57 -5.07 -9.32 9.66
N GLY A 58 -3.82 -9.69 9.89
CA GLY A 58 -2.67 -9.23 9.13
C GLY A 58 -2.09 -10.33 8.25
N PHE A 59 -2.13 -10.14 6.93
CA PHE A 59 -1.47 -10.99 5.95
C PHE A 59 -0.10 -10.44 5.58
N TYR A 60 0.84 -11.34 5.27
CA TYR A 60 2.18 -10.99 4.85
C TYR A 60 2.30 -10.77 3.34
N LYS A 61 1.50 -11.51 2.55
CA LYS A 61 1.49 -11.37 1.10
C LYS A 61 0.68 -10.14 0.65
N PRO A 62 1.08 -9.53 -0.48
CA PRO A 62 2.08 -9.95 -1.47
C PRO A 62 3.53 -9.49 -1.21
N HIS A 63 3.97 -9.27 0.01
CA HIS A 63 5.38 -8.93 0.33
C HIS A 63 6.34 -10.06 -0.12
N LEU A 64 7.57 -9.66 -0.50
CA LEU A 64 8.69 -10.59 -0.76
C LEU A 64 8.98 -11.52 0.44
N PRO A 65 9.44 -12.76 0.20
CA PRO A 65 9.51 -13.43 -1.09
C PRO A 65 8.11 -13.76 -1.64
N PHE A 66 7.94 -13.77 -2.96
CA PHE A 66 6.65 -14.05 -3.61
C PHE A 66 6.35 -15.55 -3.59
N ASN A 67 6.03 -16.07 -2.42
CA ASN A 67 5.74 -17.49 -2.22
C ASN A 67 4.24 -17.68 -2.25
N ALA A 68 3.79 -18.64 -3.07
CA ALA A 68 2.39 -19.03 -3.13
C ALA A 68 2.29 -20.53 -3.56
N PRO A 69 1.20 -21.23 -3.20
CA PRO A 69 0.90 -22.53 -3.77
C PRO A 69 0.83 -22.49 -5.29
N GLU A 70 1.29 -23.56 -5.94
CA GLU A 70 1.41 -23.68 -7.41
C GLU A 70 0.09 -23.34 -8.13
N LYS A 71 -1.06 -23.68 -7.55
CA LYS A 71 -2.37 -23.38 -8.13
C LYS A 71 -2.58 -21.90 -8.43
N TYR A 72 -2.02 -20.97 -7.63
CA TYR A 72 -2.13 -19.54 -7.87
C TYR A 72 -1.17 -19.04 -8.95
N TRP A 73 0.00 -19.66 -9.07
CA TRP A 73 0.90 -19.41 -10.20
C TRP A 73 0.27 -19.84 -11.52
N ASN A 74 -0.38 -21.00 -11.54
CA ASN A 74 -1.03 -21.56 -12.72
C ASN A 74 -2.29 -20.79 -13.17
N MET A 75 -2.78 -19.81 -12.37
CA MET A 75 -3.85 -18.90 -12.80
C MET A 75 -3.40 -17.93 -13.90
N TYR A 76 -2.10 -17.74 -14.08
CA TYR A 76 -1.53 -16.77 -15.01
C TYR A 76 -0.60 -17.46 -16.00
N ASN A 77 -0.73 -17.10 -17.29
CA ASN A 77 0.29 -17.44 -18.25
C ASN A 77 1.45 -16.47 -18.12
N ARG A 78 2.64 -16.95 -17.77
CA ARG A 78 3.85 -16.16 -17.55
C ARG A 78 4.17 -15.24 -18.74
N ASP A 79 4.02 -15.73 -19.97
CA ASP A 79 4.42 -14.99 -21.17
C ASP A 79 3.46 -13.84 -21.50
N SER A 80 2.23 -13.90 -20.98
CA SER A 80 1.23 -12.82 -21.09
C SER A 80 1.19 -11.88 -19.88
N ILE A 81 2.09 -12.02 -18.90
CA ILE A 81 2.18 -11.08 -17.77
C ILE A 81 2.46 -9.66 -18.29
N VAL A 82 1.58 -8.74 -17.91
CA VAL A 82 1.71 -7.33 -18.26
C VAL A 82 2.87 -6.73 -17.44
N MET A 83 3.85 -6.21 -18.15
CA MET A 83 5.00 -5.52 -17.56
C MET A 83 4.63 -4.08 -17.23
N SER A 84 5.43 -3.43 -16.36
CA SER A 84 5.22 -2.02 -16.04
C SER A 84 5.12 -1.16 -17.31
N ALA A 85 4.12 -0.28 -17.35
CA ALA A 85 3.96 0.72 -18.40
C ALA A 85 4.97 1.87 -18.27
N THR A 86 5.69 1.96 -17.16
CA THR A 86 6.68 3.00 -16.86
C THR A 86 8.04 2.39 -16.50
N PRO A 87 8.69 1.63 -17.43
CA PRO A 87 9.97 0.98 -17.15
C PRO A 87 11.12 1.98 -16.98
N ASP A 88 10.94 3.20 -17.46
CA ASP A 88 11.95 4.26 -17.45
C ASP A 88 11.70 5.28 -16.35
N LYS A 89 12.74 6.04 -16.00
CA LYS A 89 12.62 7.17 -15.07
C LYS A 89 11.79 8.30 -15.69
N PRO A 90 10.97 9.00 -14.89
CA PRO A 90 10.31 10.20 -15.35
C PRO A 90 11.31 11.23 -15.86
N LYS A 91 10.98 11.88 -16.99
CA LYS A 91 11.78 12.98 -17.53
C LYS A 91 11.86 14.12 -16.51
N HIS A 92 13.00 14.77 -16.42
CA HIS A 92 13.26 15.92 -15.54
C HIS A 92 13.12 15.64 -14.02
N ALA A 93 13.03 14.38 -13.61
CA ALA A 93 12.95 14.04 -12.19
C ALA A 93 14.32 14.19 -11.49
N PRO A 94 14.36 14.72 -10.24
CA PRO A 94 15.59 14.81 -9.46
C PRO A 94 16.07 13.41 -9.04
N ARG A 95 17.24 13.32 -8.40
CA ARG A 95 17.81 12.04 -7.94
C ARG A 95 17.12 11.42 -6.73
N ASN A 96 16.45 12.23 -5.95
CA ASN A 96 15.95 11.92 -4.61
C ASN A 96 14.97 10.72 -4.52
N PRO A 97 14.07 10.45 -5.49
CA PRO A 97 13.14 9.33 -5.42
C PRO A 97 13.79 7.95 -5.46
N TRP A 98 15.01 7.85 -6.05
CA TRP A 98 15.59 6.54 -6.33
C TRP A 98 16.37 5.96 -5.16
N HIS A 99 16.26 4.65 -5.03
CA HIS A 99 16.98 3.83 -4.07
C HIS A 99 17.42 2.52 -4.73
N GLY A 100 18.29 1.76 -4.06
CA GLY A 100 18.86 0.52 -4.61
C GLY A 100 17.98 -0.71 -4.61
N SER A 101 16.68 -0.57 -4.34
CA SER A 101 15.75 -1.72 -4.18
C SER A 101 16.30 -2.78 -3.22
N GLY A 102 16.80 -2.34 -2.07
CA GLY A 102 17.58 -3.15 -1.14
C GLY A 102 16.84 -4.37 -0.59
N GLU A 103 15.51 -4.30 -0.47
CA GLU A 103 14.71 -5.45 -0.03
C GLU A 103 14.79 -6.59 -1.05
N LEU A 104 14.58 -6.29 -2.34
CA LEU A 104 14.68 -7.29 -3.40
C LEU A 104 16.11 -7.85 -3.51
N ARG A 105 17.14 -7.00 -3.38
CA ARG A 105 18.53 -7.40 -3.56
C ARG A 105 19.12 -8.23 -2.43
N LYS A 106 18.39 -8.45 -1.36
CA LYS A 106 18.76 -9.39 -0.29
C LYS A 106 18.54 -10.85 -0.70
N PHE A 107 17.73 -11.11 -1.71
CA PHE A 107 17.40 -12.45 -2.16
C PHE A 107 18.45 -13.02 -3.13
N THR A 108 18.57 -14.35 -3.19
CA THR A 108 19.44 -15.04 -4.15
C THR A 108 18.89 -14.92 -5.57
N GLY A 109 19.79 -14.94 -6.55
CA GLY A 109 19.43 -14.81 -7.96
C GLY A 109 19.10 -13.38 -8.41
N ILE A 110 19.06 -12.41 -7.49
CA ILE A 110 18.85 -11.01 -7.83
C ILE A 110 20.20 -10.31 -8.06
N PRO A 111 20.42 -9.70 -9.23
CA PRO A 111 21.66 -8.98 -9.51
C PRO A 111 21.95 -7.89 -8.48
N LYS A 112 23.18 -7.82 -8.02
CA LYS A 112 23.65 -6.72 -7.17
C LYS A 112 23.96 -5.50 -8.04
N THR A 113 23.78 -4.29 -7.49
CA THR A 113 24.20 -3.05 -8.14
C THR A 113 24.82 -2.13 -7.11
N ALA A 114 25.93 -1.53 -7.49
CA ALA A 114 26.53 -0.41 -6.75
C ALA A 114 25.90 0.93 -7.16
N ASN A 115 25.31 0.99 -8.35
CA ASN A 115 24.68 2.19 -8.87
C ASN A 115 23.18 2.18 -8.59
N LEU A 116 22.74 2.98 -7.65
CA LEU A 116 21.33 3.11 -7.27
C LEU A 116 20.44 3.71 -8.39
N TRP A 117 21.06 4.31 -9.40
CA TRP A 117 20.37 4.84 -10.56
C TRP A 117 20.06 3.79 -11.62
N VAL A 118 20.79 2.68 -11.64
CA VAL A 118 20.63 1.63 -12.64
C VAL A 118 20.01 0.42 -11.97
N GLN A 119 18.78 0.15 -12.30
CA GLN A 119 18.04 -1.01 -11.80
C GLN A 119 18.14 -2.15 -12.81
N ASN A 120 19.30 -2.82 -12.84
CA ASN A 120 19.54 -3.93 -13.76
C ASN A 120 18.91 -5.22 -13.22
N VAL A 121 17.58 -5.34 -13.30
CA VAL A 121 16.90 -6.62 -13.20
C VAL A 121 16.57 -7.08 -14.63
N PRO A 122 17.11 -8.22 -15.08
CA PRO A 122 16.84 -8.72 -16.42
C PRO A 122 15.35 -8.86 -16.70
N GLN A 123 14.91 -8.60 -17.92
CA GLN A 123 13.51 -8.59 -18.30
C GLN A 123 12.81 -9.92 -17.98
N ASP A 124 13.46 -11.04 -18.24
CA ASP A 124 12.92 -12.36 -17.92
C ASP A 124 12.72 -12.55 -16.41
N LEU A 125 13.68 -12.12 -15.59
CA LEU A 125 13.56 -12.15 -14.15
C LEU A 125 12.47 -11.19 -13.65
N THR A 126 12.39 -9.98 -14.24
CA THR A 126 11.31 -9.01 -13.95
C THR A 126 9.94 -9.64 -14.20
N ARG A 127 9.75 -10.33 -15.33
CA ARG A 127 8.52 -11.05 -15.66
C ARG A 127 8.19 -12.13 -14.62
N THR A 128 9.19 -12.90 -14.22
CA THR A 128 9.02 -13.96 -13.20
C THR A 128 8.65 -13.38 -11.84
N LEU A 129 9.28 -12.28 -11.43
CA LEU A 129 8.97 -11.59 -10.17
C LEU A 129 7.56 -10.98 -10.19
N THR A 130 7.16 -10.38 -11.32
CA THR A 130 5.80 -9.84 -11.50
C THR A 130 4.75 -10.95 -11.47
N HIS A 131 5.04 -12.09 -12.11
CA HIS A 131 4.19 -13.28 -12.03
C HIS A 131 4.04 -13.75 -10.58
N GLY A 132 5.15 -13.84 -9.83
CA GLY A 132 5.14 -14.19 -8.41
C GLY A 132 4.33 -13.23 -7.55
N TYR A 133 4.38 -11.93 -7.85
CA TYR A 133 3.54 -10.94 -7.17
C TYR A 133 2.05 -11.18 -7.44
N TYR A 134 1.66 -11.46 -8.68
CA TYR A 134 0.28 -11.79 -9.05
C TYR A 134 -0.20 -13.05 -8.34
N ALA A 135 0.61 -14.13 -8.35
CA ALA A 135 0.30 -15.37 -7.65
C ALA A 135 0.13 -15.16 -6.13
N ALA A 136 1.04 -14.38 -5.52
CA ALA A 136 0.97 -14.04 -4.09
C ALA A 136 -0.26 -13.20 -3.76
N THR A 137 -0.68 -12.29 -4.65
CA THR A 137 -1.90 -11.48 -4.50
C THR A 137 -3.15 -12.36 -4.59
N SER A 138 -3.23 -13.27 -5.57
CA SER A 138 -4.36 -14.20 -5.67
C SER A 138 -4.42 -15.17 -4.52
N TYR A 139 -3.26 -15.58 -3.99
CA TYR A 139 -3.21 -16.40 -2.79
C TYR A 139 -3.81 -15.70 -1.57
N VAL A 140 -3.41 -14.44 -1.29
CA VAL A 140 -3.96 -13.70 -0.14
C VAL A 140 -5.43 -13.34 -0.34
N ASP A 141 -5.86 -13.04 -1.57
CA ASP A 141 -7.26 -12.80 -1.91
C ASP A 141 -8.13 -14.03 -1.59
N ALA A 142 -7.66 -15.23 -1.94
CA ALA A 142 -8.35 -16.46 -1.58
C ALA A 142 -8.41 -16.69 -0.06
N GLN A 143 -7.37 -16.29 0.69
CA GLN A 143 -7.41 -16.39 2.16
C GLN A 143 -8.41 -15.41 2.76
N LEU A 144 -8.48 -14.19 2.24
CA LEU A 144 -9.52 -13.22 2.60
C LEU A 144 -10.92 -13.77 2.28
N GLY A 145 -11.11 -14.37 1.11
CA GLY A 145 -12.36 -15.03 0.70
C GLY A 145 -12.82 -16.06 1.73
N ARG A 146 -11.92 -16.93 2.21
CA ARG A 146 -12.24 -17.93 3.27
C ARG A 146 -12.81 -17.27 4.54
N ILE A 147 -12.27 -16.13 4.94
CA ILE A 147 -12.73 -15.40 6.15
C ILE A 147 -14.10 -14.77 5.89
N ILE A 148 -14.29 -14.13 4.73
CA ILE A 148 -15.57 -13.53 4.33
C ILE A 148 -16.67 -14.58 4.23
N ASP A 149 -16.40 -15.72 3.58
CA ASP A 149 -17.33 -16.84 3.49
C ASP A 149 -17.72 -17.37 4.88
N LYS A 150 -16.76 -17.40 5.81
CA LYS A 150 -17.04 -17.84 7.19
C LYS A 150 -17.92 -16.83 7.91
N LEU A 151 -17.65 -15.53 7.75
CA LEU A 151 -18.47 -14.45 8.31
C LEU A 151 -19.93 -14.57 7.83
N ASP A 152 -20.11 -14.80 6.53
CA ASP A 152 -21.43 -14.98 5.90
C ASP A 152 -22.13 -16.25 6.41
N LYS A 153 -21.46 -17.39 6.48
CA LYS A 153 -21.98 -18.66 7.02
C LYS A 153 -22.43 -18.56 8.46
N LEU A 154 -21.73 -17.76 9.26
CA LEU A 154 -22.08 -17.51 10.66
C LEU A 154 -23.18 -16.44 10.82
N ARG A 155 -23.65 -15.83 9.75
CA ARG A 155 -24.63 -14.72 9.76
C ARG A 155 -24.16 -13.55 10.63
N LEU A 156 -22.87 -13.22 10.57
CA LEU A 156 -22.27 -12.08 11.27
C LEU A 156 -22.17 -10.85 10.37
N THR A 157 -22.32 -11.00 9.05
CA THR A 157 -22.18 -9.94 8.05
C THR A 157 -23.15 -8.79 8.25
N GLU A 158 -24.37 -9.06 8.74
CA GLU A 158 -25.42 -8.05 8.90
C GLU A 158 -25.08 -6.99 9.97
N ASN A 159 -24.17 -7.30 10.89
CA ASN A 159 -23.76 -6.41 11.98
C ASN A 159 -22.23 -6.25 12.11
N THR A 160 -21.48 -6.61 11.08
CA THR A 160 -20.02 -6.51 11.10
C THR A 160 -19.53 -5.60 9.98
N MET A 161 -18.72 -4.60 10.34
CA MET A 161 -17.96 -3.79 9.40
C MET A 161 -16.66 -4.51 9.04
N VAL A 162 -16.40 -4.68 7.75
CA VAL A 162 -15.15 -5.24 7.22
C VAL A 162 -14.38 -4.12 6.50
N ILE A 163 -13.15 -3.90 6.89
CA ILE A 163 -12.26 -2.91 6.28
C ILE A 163 -11.03 -3.64 5.76
N LEU A 164 -10.83 -3.63 4.44
CA LEU A 164 -9.64 -4.15 3.78
C LEU A 164 -8.73 -2.99 3.42
N ILE A 165 -7.49 -3.04 3.86
CA ILE A 165 -6.43 -2.09 3.53
C ILE A 165 -5.13 -2.82 3.18
N SER A 166 -4.25 -2.16 2.42
CA SER A 166 -2.83 -2.48 2.38
C SER A 166 -2.06 -1.32 3.02
N ASP A 167 -0.91 -1.57 3.63
CA ASP A 167 -0.10 -0.55 4.30
C ASP A 167 0.53 0.47 3.33
N HIS A 168 0.79 0.06 2.07
CA HIS A 168 1.34 0.87 0.99
C HIS A 168 1.08 0.21 -0.37
N GLY A 169 1.39 0.89 -1.47
CA GLY A 169 1.48 0.33 -2.80
C GLY A 169 2.83 -0.37 -3.05
N TYR A 170 3.15 -0.72 -4.31
CA TYR A 170 4.36 -1.47 -4.63
C TYR A 170 4.83 -1.22 -6.07
N ASN A 171 6.14 -1.00 -6.27
CA ASN A 171 6.74 -0.90 -7.59
C ASN A 171 7.15 -2.28 -8.10
N LEU A 172 6.74 -2.61 -9.31
CA LEU A 172 7.09 -3.82 -10.06
C LEU A 172 7.91 -3.43 -11.31
N ALA A 173 9.07 -2.83 -11.10
CA ALA A 173 9.91 -2.17 -12.09
C ALA A 173 9.37 -0.82 -12.59
N ASP A 174 8.34 -0.24 -11.96
CA ASP A 174 7.86 1.09 -12.26
C ASP A 174 8.95 2.13 -11.97
N HIS A 175 9.15 3.07 -12.89
CA HIS A 175 10.20 4.08 -12.81
C HIS A 175 11.59 3.50 -12.51
N THR A 176 11.89 2.30 -12.99
CA THR A 176 13.09 1.50 -12.68
C THR A 176 13.17 1.01 -11.22
N LEU A 177 12.14 1.17 -10.41
CA LEU A 177 12.12 0.84 -8.98
C LEU A 177 11.46 -0.52 -8.70
N TRP A 178 11.86 -1.11 -7.58
CA TRP A 178 11.22 -2.23 -6.92
C TRP A 178 10.91 -1.86 -5.47
N ASN A 179 9.92 -2.52 -4.90
CA ASN A 179 9.45 -2.27 -3.52
C ASN A 179 8.67 -0.94 -3.37
N LYS A 180 8.77 -0.28 -2.21
CA LYS A 180 7.85 0.79 -1.79
C LYS A 180 8.50 2.12 -1.39
N HIS A 181 9.80 2.19 -1.22
CA HIS A 181 10.51 3.28 -0.56
C HIS A 181 10.63 4.56 -1.40
N THR A 182 9.51 5.03 -1.96
CA THR A 182 9.41 6.23 -2.81
C THR A 182 8.06 6.92 -2.60
N LEU A 183 7.91 8.14 -3.13
CA LEU A 183 6.69 8.95 -3.06
C LEU A 183 5.96 9.07 -4.40
N PHE A 184 6.25 8.19 -5.36
CA PHE A 184 5.41 8.01 -6.54
C PHE A 184 4.06 7.40 -6.16
N ASN A 185 3.02 7.77 -6.92
CA ASN A 185 1.66 7.33 -6.63
C ASN A 185 1.52 5.81 -6.52
N VAL A 186 2.24 5.05 -7.35
CA VAL A 186 2.24 3.57 -7.32
C VAL A 186 2.69 3.00 -5.97
N ALA A 187 3.50 3.72 -5.18
CA ALA A 187 3.97 3.29 -3.87
C ALA A 187 3.13 3.83 -2.71
N ILE A 188 2.46 4.99 -2.87
CA ILE A 188 1.71 5.63 -1.78
C ILE A 188 0.19 5.40 -1.89
N GLN A 189 -0.31 5.03 -3.06
CA GLN A 189 -1.70 4.63 -3.23
C GLN A 189 -1.86 3.14 -2.97
N SER A 190 -2.84 2.78 -2.16
CA SER A 190 -3.15 1.39 -1.82
C SER A 190 -4.66 1.18 -1.71
N PRO A 191 -5.15 -0.07 -1.79
CA PRO A 191 -6.56 -0.35 -1.71
C PRO A 191 -7.13 0.01 -0.33
N LEU A 192 -8.33 0.56 -0.35
CA LEU A 192 -9.19 0.71 0.83
C LEU A 192 -10.60 0.31 0.41
N VAL A 193 -11.09 -0.79 0.92
CA VAL A 193 -12.44 -1.31 0.66
C VAL A 193 -13.18 -1.47 1.98
N VAL A 194 -14.41 -0.98 2.03
CA VAL A 194 -15.26 -1.08 3.21
C VAL A 194 -16.56 -1.78 2.83
N ARG A 195 -16.93 -2.82 3.56
CA ARG A 195 -18.20 -3.53 3.49
C ARG A 195 -18.85 -3.54 4.86
N GLY A 196 -20.10 -3.23 4.97
CA GLY A 196 -20.80 -3.34 6.25
C GLY A 196 -22.25 -2.88 6.21
N PRO A 197 -22.92 -2.90 7.36
CA PRO A 197 -24.30 -2.43 7.49
C PRO A 197 -24.43 -0.99 6.99
N LYS A 198 -25.48 -0.70 6.23
CA LYS A 198 -25.81 0.64 5.72
C LYS A 198 -24.75 1.26 4.79
N THR A 199 -23.75 0.52 4.32
CA THR A 199 -22.80 1.02 3.31
C THR A 199 -23.43 0.96 1.91
N ALA A 200 -23.09 1.93 1.06
CA ALA A 200 -23.51 1.95 -0.33
C ALA A 200 -22.78 0.84 -1.13
N ILE A 201 -23.56 -0.12 -1.66
CA ILE A 201 -23.02 -1.29 -2.35
C ILE A 201 -22.55 -0.94 -3.76
N GLY A 202 -21.39 -1.45 -4.17
CA GLY A 202 -20.85 -1.31 -5.52
C GLY A 202 -20.44 0.12 -5.89
N ASN A 203 -20.31 1.01 -4.91
CA ASN A 203 -19.96 2.40 -5.13
C ASN A 203 -18.47 2.67 -4.91
N ARG A 204 -17.99 3.77 -5.51
CA ARG A 204 -16.64 4.28 -5.34
C ARG A 204 -16.68 5.71 -4.84
N VAL A 205 -15.94 5.99 -3.77
CA VAL A 205 -15.64 7.35 -3.32
C VAL A 205 -14.47 7.87 -4.12
N MET A 206 -14.67 8.93 -4.91
CA MET A 206 -13.65 9.42 -5.84
C MET A 206 -12.64 10.38 -5.21
N GLY A 207 -12.96 10.96 -4.06
CA GLY A 207 -12.06 11.88 -3.37
C GLY A 207 -11.01 11.16 -2.53
N PRO A 208 -9.85 11.82 -2.27
CA PRO A 208 -8.79 11.23 -1.48
C PRO A 208 -9.16 11.12 0.00
N VAL A 209 -8.67 10.06 0.64
CA VAL A 209 -8.69 9.81 2.09
C VAL A 209 -7.30 9.39 2.54
N GLU A 210 -7.00 9.53 3.82
CA GLU A 210 -5.71 9.16 4.41
C GLU A 210 -5.88 8.02 5.42
N TYR A 211 -4.84 7.28 5.69
CA TYR A 211 -4.88 6.21 6.70
C TYR A 211 -5.14 6.72 8.12
N VAL A 212 -4.71 7.92 8.42
CA VAL A 212 -5.03 8.59 9.69
C VAL A 212 -6.55 8.79 9.88
N ASP A 213 -7.34 8.75 8.82
CA ASP A 213 -8.80 8.89 8.82
C ASP A 213 -9.53 7.58 9.16
N ILE A 214 -8.85 6.44 9.07
CA ILE A 214 -9.47 5.12 9.32
C ILE A 214 -9.87 5.00 10.79
N TYR A 215 -9.00 5.38 11.71
CA TYR A 215 -9.28 5.25 13.14
C TYR A 215 -10.51 6.05 13.58
N PRO A 216 -10.64 7.36 13.32
CA PRO A 216 -11.87 8.09 13.63
C PRO A 216 -13.10 7.56 12.87
N THR A 217 -12.92 7.01 11.68
CA THR A 217 -14.03 6.39 10.94
C THR A 217 -14.53 5.14 11.65
N ILE A 218 -13.63 4.28 12.13
CA ILE A 218 -13.99 3.09 12.91
C ILE A 218 -14.71 3.48 14.20
N LEU A 219 -14.21 4.47 14.94
CA LEU A 219 -14.83 4.94 16.19
C LEU A 219 -16.25 5.46 15.92
N GLN A 220 -16.44 6.28 14.88
CA GLN A 220 -17.75 6.79 14.51
C GLN A 220 -18.74 5.68 14.14
N LEU A 221 -18.27 4.68 13.35
CA LEU A 221 -19.10 3.55 12.95
C LEU A 221 -19.45 2.62 14.11
N ALA A 222 -18.60 2.56 15.14
CA ALA A 222 -18.80 1.81 16.35
C ALA A 222 -19.53 2.62 17.45
N GLU A 223 -19.92 3.87 17.17
CA GLU A 223 -20.58 4.78 18.13
C GLU A 223 -19.75 5.01 19.39
N LEU A 224 -18.42 5.09 19.24
CA LEU A 224 -17.46 5.35 20.32
C LEU A 224 -16.99 6.81 20.30
N ASP A 225 -16.65 7.31 21.49
CA ASP A 225 -16.11 8.65 21.64
C ASP A 225 -14.73 8.83 20.97
N PHE A 226 -14.45 10.04 20.51
CA PHE A 226 -13.18 10.39 19.90
C PHE A 226 -12.17 10.83 20.96
N PRO A 227 -11.04 10.11 21.12
CA PRO A 227 -9.95 10.58 21.97
C PRO A 227 -9.37 11.91 21.46
N SER A 228 -8.86 12.74 22.37
CA SER A 228 -8.35 14.08 22.07
C SER A 228 -7.13 14.13 21.14
N HIS A 229 -6.41 13.01 21.01
CA HIS A 229 -5.20 12.90 20.19
C HIS A 229 -5.47 12.57 18.71
N ILE A 230 -6.74 12.44 18.29
CA ILE A 230 -7.07 12.13 16.88
C ILE A 230 -6.70 13.30 15.97
N GLU A 231 -5.97 13.00 14.91
CA GLU A 231 -5.60 13.96 13.86
C GLU A 231 -6.39 13.76 12.56
N GLY A 232 -6.91 12.55 12.32
CA GLY A 232 -7.68 12.19 11.13
C GLY A 232 -9.10 12.75 11.13
N ASN A 233 -9.70 12.79 9.95
CA ASN A 233 -11.10 13.15 9.74
C ASN A 233 -11.89 11.94 9.28
N THR A 234 -12.98 11.64 9.95
CA THR A 234 -13.83 10.51 9.57
C THR A 234 -14.43 10.68 8.18
N PHE A 235 -14.47 9.61 7.41
CA PHE A 235 -15.18 9.49 6.12
C PHE A 235 -16.43 8.57 6.22
N ALA A 236 -16.92 8.31 7.41
CA ALA A 236 -18.08 7.43 7.61
C ALA A 236 -19.30 7.85 6.78
N LYS A 237 -19.55 9.14 6.62
CA LYS A 237 -20.65 9.66 5.79
C LYS A 237 -20.49 9.32 4.31
N ASN A 238 -19.27 9.21 3.81
CA ASN A 238 -18.98 8.83 2.43
C ASN A 238 -19.29 7.35 2.16
N LEU A 239 -19.33 6.51 3.18
CA LEU A 239 -19.70 5.09 3.04
C LEU A 239 -21.19 4.90 2.75
N THR A 240 -22.04 5.83 3.19
CA THR A 240 -23.49 5.81 2.91
C THR A 240 -23.86 6.69 1.72
N ASN A 241 -23.12 7.79 1.52
CA ASN A 241 -23.29 8.70 0.38
C ASN A 241 -21.94 9.01 -0.28
N PRO A 242 -21.51 8.21 -1.28
CA PRO A 242 -20.22 8.34 -1.95
C PRO A 242 -20.01 9.68 -2.69
N SER A 243 -21.07 10.43 -2.97
CA SER A 243 -21.01 11.73 -3.66
C SER A 243 -20.57 12.87 -2.76
N LEU A 244 -20.54 12.68 -1.44
CA LEU A 244 -20.07 13.71 -0.52
C LEU A 244 -18.58 14.01 -0.73
N PRO A 245 -18.16 15.28 -0.58
CA PRO A 245 -16.76 15.63 -0.70
C PRO A 245 -15.93 14.95 0.41
N THR A 246 -14.72 14.58 0.06
CA THR A 246 -13.68 14.14 0.99
C THR A 246 -12.69 15.27 1.26
N LYS A 247 -11.52 14.96 1.76
CA LYS A 247 -10.41 15.91 1.88
C LYS A 247 -10.01 16.50 0.52
N GLN A 248 -9.64 17.77 0.51
CA GLN A 248 -9.08 18.40 -0.68
C GLN A 248 -7.65 17.95 -0.93
N PHE A 249 -6.87 17.71 0.13
CA PHE A 249 -5.46 17.30 0.07
C PHE A 249 -5.19 16.16 1.03
N VAL A 250 -4.23 15.32 0.64
CA VAL A 250 -3.67 14.22 1.44
C VAL A 250 -2.15 14.30 1.43
N TYR A 251 -1.52 13.76 2.46
CA TYR A 251 -0.09 13.90 2.69
C TYR A 251 0.57 12.54 2.84
N ALA A 252 1.81 12.44 2.38
CA ALA A 252 2.65 11.27 2.58
C ALA A 252 4.09 11.71 2.88
N ARG A 253 4.81 10.91 3.67
CA ARG A 253 6.21 11.19 4.02
C ARG A 253 7.07 9.94 3.89
N TYR A 254 8.23 10.10 3.31
CA TYR A 254 9.28 9.10 3.38
C TYR A 254 10.65 9.76 3.53
N LYS A 255 11.35 9.49 4.65
CA LYS A 255 12.61 10.15 5.04
C LYS A 255 12.42 11.69 5.10
N ASN A 256 13.22 12.41 4.31
CA ASN A 256 13.15 13.86 4.16
C ASN A 256 12.29 14.33 2.96
N GLY A 257 11.62 13.38 2.30
CA GLY A 257 10.62 13.67 1.26
C GLY A 257 9.23 13.83 1.86
N GLU A 258 8.56 14.89 1.49
CA GLU A 258 7.18 15.24 1.87
C GLU A 258 6.35 15.38 0.61
N SER A 259 5.16 14.79 0.59
CA SER A 259 4.25 14.84 -0.55
C SER A 259 2.88 15.40 -0.15
N ILE A 260 2.29 16.20 -1.03
CA ILE A 260 0.90 16.65 -0.98
C ILE A 260 0.23 16.28 -2.29
N SER A 261 -0.94 15.68 -2.21
CA SER A 261 -1.69 15.26 -3.38
C SER A 261 -3.17 15.64 -3.27
N ASN A 262 -3.79 15.85 -4.42
CA ASN A 262 -5.23 15.92 -4.58
C ASN A 262 -5.67 15.01 -5.74
N GLN A 263 -6.90 15.12 -6.20
CA GLN A 263 -7.40 14.30 -7.33
C GLN A 263 -6.62 14.50 -8.64
N ARG A 264 -5.99 15.67 -8.84
CA ARG A 264 -5.30 16.01 -10.08
C ARG A 264 -3.78 16.03 -9.94
N PHE A 265 -3.28 16.72 -8.93
CA PHE A 265 -1.85 16.99 -8.79
C PHE A 265 -1.22 16.17 -7.67
N SER A 266 0.02 15.76 -7.89
CA SER A 266 0.93 15.21 -6.89
C SER A 266 2.18 16.09 -6.86
N TYR A 267 2.48 16.70 -5.71
CA TYR A 267 3.68 17.50 -5.50
C TYR A 267 4.50 16.90 -4.37
N THR A 268 5.78 16.64 -4.64
CA THR A 268 6.72 16.13 -3.64
C THR A 268 7.91 17.08 -3.53
N ALA A 269 8.33 17.37 -2.30
CA ALA A 269 9.53 18.15 -2.00
C ALA A 269 10.45 17.38 -1.05
N TRP A 270 11.75 17.46 -1.27
CA TRP A 270 12.78 16.99 -0.32
C TRP A 270 13.32 18.19 0.44
N LEU A 271 13.31 18.06 1.76
CA LEU A 271 13.65 19.15 2.67
C LEU A 271 15.00 18.89 3.34
N ASP A 272 15.77 19.95 3.53
CA ASP A 272 16.95 19.93 4.42
C ASP A 272 16.52 20.06 5.90
N ASN A 273 17.50 20.05 6.80
CA ASN A 273 17.27 20.17 8.25
C ASN A 273 16.74 21.55 8.68
N LYS A 274 16.69 22.51 7.76
CA LYS A 274 16.12 23.87 7.97
C LYS A 274 14.77 24.02 7.23
N TYR A 275 14.23 22.93 6.72
CA TYR A 275 13.00 22.86 5.93
C TYR A 275 13.07 23.62 4.59
N ASN A 276 14.28 23.88 4.05
CA ASN A 276 14.41 24.38 2.69
C ASN A 276 14.21 23.26 1.68
N VAL A 277 13.52 23.58 0.59
CA VAL A 277 13.33 22.63 -0.52
C VAL A 277 14.64 22.49 -1.29
N THR A 278 15.20 21.30 -1.32
CA THR A 278 16.44 20.95 -2.04
C THR A 278 16.20 20.28 -3.39
N ALA A 279 15.03 19.68 -3.57
CA ALA A 279 14.57 19.09 -4.82
C ALA A 279 13.05 18.96 -4.78
N HIS A 280 12.40 18.93 -5.92
CA HIS A 280 10.95 18.74 -6.00
C HIS A 280 10.47 18.08 -7.29
N MET A 281 9.26 17.56 -7.25
CA MET A 281 8.53 17.01 -8.39
C MET A 281 7.07 17.48 -8.36
N LEU A 282 6.51 17.68 -9.54
CA LEU A 282 5.08 17.89 -9.75
C LEU A 282 4.60 17.00 -10.90
N TYR A 283 3.48 16.31 -10.69
CA TYR A 283 2.79 15.55 -11.73
C TYR A 283 1.33 16.01 -11.83
N ASP A 284 0.84 16.20 -13.06
CA ASP A 284 -0.59 16.42 -13.36
C ASP A 284 -1.21 15.09 -13.78
N ARG A 285 -1.76 14.35 -12.83
CA ARG A 285 -2.30 13.00 -13.04
C ARG A 285 -3.56 12.95 -13.91
N LYS A 286 -4.14 14.09 -14.27
CA LYS A 286 -5.23 14.15 -15.24
C LYS A 286 -4.73 13.93 -16.67
N VAL A 287 -3.51 14.37 -16.99
CA VAL A 287 -2.89 14.24 -18.31
C VAL A 287 -1.77 13.22 -18.35
N ASP A 288 -1.11 12.99 -17.21
CA ASP A 288 -0.02 12.01 -17.01
C ASP A 288 -0.29 11.18 -15.74
N PRO A 289 -1.25 10.24 -15.79
CA PRO A 289 -1.63 9.43 -14.62
C PRO A 289 -0.50 8.50 -14.15
N LEU A 290 0.50 8.28 -14.98
CA LEU A 290 1.64 7.40 -14.71
C LEU A 290 2.89 8.14 -14.22
N GLU A 291 2.82 9.46 -14.03
CA GLU A 291 3.91 10.28 -13.49
C GLU A 291 5.22 10.16 -14.28
N THR A 292 5.13 10.30 -15.63
CA THR A 292 6.26 10.10 -16.56
C THR A 292 7.08 11.35 -16.85
N VAL A 293 6.54 12.56 -16.55
CA VAL A 293 7.21 13.85 -16.78
C VAL A 293 7.07 14.74 -15.55
N ASN A 294 8.20 15.07 -14.91
CA ASN A 294 8.22 16.07 -13.84
C ASN A 294 7.99 17.47 -14.39
N LEU A 295 6.96 18.15 -13.89
CA LEU A 295 6.53 19.48 -14.33
C LEU A 295 6.94 20.60 -13.36
N ALA A 296 7.73 20.28 -12.31
CA ALA A 296 8.04 21.24 -11.24
C ALA A 296 8.80 22.48 -11.71
N GLU A 297 9.59 22.35 -12.77
CA GLU A 297 10.37 23.44 -13.38
C GLU A 297 9.72 23.99 -14.67
N ASN A 298 8.49 23.60 -15.01
CA ASN A 298 7.78 24.14 -16.14
C ASN A 298 7.02 25.40 -15.72
N ASP A 299 7.30 26.53 -16.41
CA ASP A 299 6.75 27.84 -16.12
C ASP A 299 5.21 27.88 -16.08
N GLU A 300 4.55 27.12 -16.95
CA GLU A 300 3.09 27.01 -16.99
C GLU A 300 2.49 26.49 -15.68
N TYR A 301 3.25 25.66 -14.94
CA TYR A 301 2.84 25.06 -13.67
C TYR A 301 3.36 25.82 -12.45
N SER A 302 4.15 26.90 -12.61
CA SER A 302 4.69 27.68 -11.50
C SER A 302 3.64 28.12 -10.47
N PRO A 303 2.42 28.57 -10.84
CA PRO A 303 1.40 28.92 -9.85
C PRO A 303 0.92 27.70 -9.04
N VAL A 304 0.84 26.52 -9.67
CA VAL A 304 0.46 25.26 -9.01
C VAL A 304 1.54 24.82 -8.04
N VAL A 305 2.80 24.83 -8.49
CA VAL A 305 3.97 24.51 -7.66
C VAL A 305 4.00 25.40 -6.42
N LYS A 306 3.88 26.73 -6.60
CA LYS A 306 3.87 27.69 -5.49
C LYS A 306 2.79 27.36 -4.47
N LYS A 307 1.54 27.17 -4.93
CA LYS A 307 0.39 26.90 -4.07
C LYS A 307 0.56 25.59 -3.28
N LEU A 308 0.98 24.51 -3.94
CA LEU A 308 1.14 23.20 -3.29
C LEU A 308 2.32 23.19 -2.34
N ARG A 309 3.43 23.84 -2.70
CA ARG A 309 4.61 24.02 -1.84
C ARG A 309 4.26 24.77 -0.55
N GLU A 310 3.56 25.90 -0.64
CA GLU A 310 3.13 26.69 0.53
C GLU A 310 2.25 25.83 1.46
N LYS A 311 1.27 25.10 0.91
CA LYS A 311 0.42 24.21 1.69
C LYS A 311 1.20 23.08 2.36
N LEU A 312 2.11 22.44 1.61
CA LEU A 312 2.94 21.37 2.13
C LEU A 312 3.82 21.85 3.29
N LEU A 313 4.52 22.97 3.11
CA LEU A 313 5.39 23.52 4.16
C LEU A 313 4.60 23.98 5.39
N SER A 314 3.39 24.54 5.21
CA SER A 314 2.49 24.85 6.32
C SER A 314 2.09 23.58 7.10
N HIS A 315 1.75 22.50 6.39
CA HIS A 315 1.42 21.21 7.02
C HIS A 315 2.60 20.64 7.80
N VAL A 316 3.80 20.65 7.21
CA VAL A 316 5.03 20.18 7.86
C VAL A 316 5.29 20.97 9.15
N LYS A 317 5.19 22.29 9.10
CA LYS A 317 5.38 23.16 10.27
C LYS A 317 4.37 22.83 11.38
N GLN A 318 3.10 22.72 11.07
CA GLN A 318 2.05 22.37 12.04
C GLN A 318 2.29 21.00 12.68
N ARG A 319 2.73 20.01 11.92
CA ARG A 319 3.07 18.68 12.43
C ARG A 319 4.24 18.74 13.42
N GLU A 320 5.30 19.49 13.10
CA GLU A 320 6.47 19.63 13.98
C GLU A 320 6.11 20.39 15.29
N GLU A 321 5.28 21.43 15.19
CA GLU A 321 4.79 22.15 16.36
C GLU A 321 3.97 21.25 17.28
N ARG A 322 3.08 20.40 16.74
CA ARG A 322 2.34 19.41 17.54
C ARG A 322 3.26 18.39 18.19
N ALA A 323 4.25 17.88 17.46
CA ALA A 323 5.20 16.89 18.01
C ALA A 323 5.94 17.45 19.24
N GLN A 324 6.25 18.74 19.27
CA GLN A 324 6.87 19.41 20.42
C GLN A 324 5.93 19.55 21.63
N THR A 325 4.61 19.55 21.40
CA THR A 325 3.61 19.70 22.49
C THR A 325 3.41 18.39 23.27
N PHE A 326 3.83 17.25 22.70
CA PHE A 326 3.71 15.94 23.33
C PHE A 326 5.04 15.42 23.94
N LEU A 327 6.13 16.20 23.84
CA LEU A 327 7.42 15.95 24.50
C LEU A 327 7.55 16.81 25.76
#